data_b5fb0c1a98f889107cfe453dee3bd01f
#
_entry.id   b5fb0c1a98f889107cfe453dee3bd01f
#
_cell.length_a   1.000
_cell.length_b   1.000
_cell.length_c   1.000
_cell.angle_alpha   90.00
_cell.angle_beta   90.00
_cell.angle_gamma   90.00
#
_symmetry.space_group_name_H-M   'P 1'
#
loop_
_entity.id
_entity.type
_entity.pdbx_description
1 polymer ?
#
loop_
_entity_poly.entity_id
_entity_poly.type
_entity_poly.pdbx_seq_one_letter_code
_entity_poly.pdbx_strand_id
1 'polypeptide(L)'
;MAFDTMTAPPPAGGKWVRCTGPQLRKMARAGLLWLEQNRDHVNSLNVFPVPDGDTGTNMLLTMRSAYARIELSEETHVGKVAGQIAQGALMGARGNSGVILSQIWRGFAAGLANKEAFLAADLAQAFQGASDTAYKGVMRPVEGTILTVIREGAAEAADAARKSDDLRFMLERVLERCQQALERTPELLPILRQAGVVDSGGQGLVYIFEGMLRYAQGKLSLDGQQVAVAPAGEAVSAQALAVPEGGSLEFPYDVQFILTGRNLNVHEVRARIDAMGDSTVVVGDDRVIKVHIHVKDPGQPLTYGISLGHISDVVVENMQEQMEELVHGGAAPLASAAGAPPAVAP
;
A
#
# COMPACT_ATOMS: atom_id res chain seq x y z
N MET A 1 21.61 30.88 -8.55
CA MET A 1 20.50 30.33 -7.79
C MET A 1 21.07 29.26 -6.88
N ALA A 2 21.04 29.43 -5.56
CA ALA A 2 21.43 28.40 -4.62
C ALA A 2 20.41 27.26 -4.76
N PHE A 3 20.86 26.05 -5.08
CA PHE A 3 20.00 24.86 -5.08
C PHE A 3 19.46 24.68 -3.65
N ASP A 4 18.15 24.66 -3.52
CA ASP A 4 17.47 24.37 -2.25
C ASP A 4 17.64 22.87 -1.92
N THR A 5 18.79 22.56 -1.32
CA THR A 5 19.15 21.19 -0.91
C THR A 5 18.25 20.64 0.19
N MET A 6 17.37 21.47 0.76
CA MET A 6 16.42 21.08 1.79
C MET A 6 15.15 20.44 1.22
N THR A 7 14.75 20.78 -0.01
CA THR A 7 13.47 20.37 -0.58
C THR A 7 13.58 19.45 -1.80
N ALA A 8 14.75 19.29 -2.40
CA ALA A 8 14.97 18.40 -3.56
C ALA A 8 16.23 17.55 -3.37
N PRO A 9 16.29 16.32 -3.93
CA PRO A 9 17.54 15.57 -4.02
C PRO A 9 18.59 16.37 -4.80
N PRO A 10 19.90 16.16 -4.55
CA PRO A 10 20.95 16.75 -5.35
C PRO A 10 20.76 16.43 -6.85
N PRO A 11 21.23 17.30 -7.77
CA PRO A 11 21.15 17.02 -9.21
C PRO A 11 21.83 15.70 -9.57
N ALA A 12 21.49 15.17 -10.75
CA ALA A 12 22.08 13.95 -11.28
C ALA A 12 23.62 14.07 -11.31
N GLY A 13 24.33 13.09 -10.75
CA GLY A 13 25.78 13.08 -10.58
C GLY A 13 26.28 13.59 -9.23
N GLY A 14 25.46 14.24 -8.41
CA GLY A 14 25.79 14.58 -7.03
C GLY A 14 25.39 13.45 -6.07
N LYS A 15 26.23 13.18 -5.06
CA LYS A 15 25.94 12.16 -4.02
C LYS A 15 24.81 12.64 -3.11
N TRP A 16 23.81 11.78 -2.89
CA TRP A 16 22.68 12.07 -2.00
C TRP A 16 22.79 11.27 -0.70
N VAL A 17 23.35 11.88 0.32
CA VAL A 17 23.68 11.20 1.58
C VAL A 17 22.66 11.42 2.71
N ARG A 18 21.73 12.36 2.53
CA ARG A 18 20.78 12.75 3.57
C ARG A 18 19.43 13.09 2.96
N CYS A 19 18.34 12.56 3.52
CA CYS A 19 16.97 12.88 3.13
C CYS A 19 16.22 13.57 4.27
N THR A 20 15.62 14.73 3.99
CA THR A 20 14.84 15.55 4.92
C THR A 20 13.33 15.26 4.80
N GLY A 21 12.51 15.80 5.73
CA GLY A 21 11.06 15.69 5.66
C GLY A 21 10.46 16.22 4.35
N PRO A 22 10.83 17.43 3.86
CA PRO A 22 10.37 17.93 2.57
C PRO A 22 10.75 17.05 1.37
N GLN A 23 11.94 16.43 1.41
CA GLN A 23 12.35 15.48 0.36
C GLN A 23 11.53 14.19 0.41
N LEU A 24 11.29 13.62 1.60
CA LEU A 24 10.43 12.45 1.77
C LEU A 24 8.99 12.72 1.29
N ARG A 25 8.44 13.92 1.59
CA ARG A 25 7.12 14.33 1.09
C ARG A 25 7.05 14.32 -0.43
N LYS A 26 8.06 14.86 -1.11
CA LYS A 26 8.13 14.86 -2.59
C LYS A 26 8.29 13.45 -3.15
N MET A 27 9.08 12.59 -2.50
CA MET A 27 9.19 11.17 -2.87
C MET A 27 7.86 10.45 -2.73
N ALA A 28 7.13 10.65 -1.62
CA ALA A 28 5.81 10.06 -1.43
C ALA A 28 4.82 10.50 -2.52
N ARG A 29 4.85 11.79 -2.94
CA ARG A 29 4.07 12.29 -4.08
C ARG A 29 4.46 11.59 -5.38
N ALA A 30 5.74 11.41 -5.63
CA ALA A 30 6.23 10.75 -6.83
C ALA A 30 5.78 9.29 -6.90
N GLY A 31 5.86 8.55 -5.78
CA GLY A 31 5.35 7.20 -5.68
C GLY A 31 3.83 7.13 -5.90
N LEU A 32 3.07 8.07 -5.33
CA LEU A 32 1.63 8.18 -5.56
C LEU A 32 1.30 8.40 -7.04
N LEU A 33 1.93 9.38 -7.70
CA LEU A 33 1.67 9.71 -9.10
C LEU A 33 2.03 8.53 -10.04
N TRP A 34 3.13 7.82 -9.75
CA TRP A 34 3.53 6.68 -10.55
C TRP A 34 2.60 5.49 -10.38
N LEU A 35 2.13 5.22 -9.16
CA LEU A 35 1.10 4.21 -8.91
C LEU A 35 -0.23 4.57 -9.60
N GLU A 36 -0.62 5.85 -9.58
CA GLU A 36 -1.84 6.32 -10.23
C GLU A 36 -1.82 6.07 -11.75
N GLN A 37 -0.70 6.34 -12.41
CA GLN A 37 -0.52 6.08 -13.85
C GLN A 37 -0.57 4.58 -14.19
N ASN A 38 -0.22 3.71 -13.25
CA ASN A 38 -0.14 2.27 -13.46
C ASN A 38 -1.25 1.50 -12.73
N ARG A 39 -2.27 2.20 -12.19
CA ARG A 39 -3.36 1.60 -11.40
C ARG A 39 -4.05 0.45 -12.13
N ASP A 40 -4.42 0.68 -13.39
CA ASP A 40 -5.20 -0.30 -14.16
C ASP A 40 -4.38 -1.55 -14.48
N HIS A 41 -3.06 -1.41 -14.67
CA HIS A 41 -2.16 -2.56 -14.77
C HIS A 41 -2.11 -3.36 -13.46
N VAL A 42 -2.01 -2.71 -12.30
CA VAL A 42 -2.06 -3.40 -11.00
C VAL A 42 -3.40 -4.12 -10.80
N ASN A 43 -4.51 -3.48 -11.16
CA ASN A 43 -5.85 -4.09 -11.11
C ASN A 43 -5.94 -5.34 -11.99
N SER A 44 -5.36 -5.32 -13.20
CA SER A 44 -5.39 -6.46 -14.12
C SER A 44 -4.62 -7.69 -13.64
N LEU A 45 -3.73 -7.53 -12.66
CA LEU A 45 -2.95 -8.63 -12.06
C LEU A 45 -3.66 -9.26 -10.84
N ASN A 46 -4.79 -8.69 -10.40
CA ASN A 46 -5.45 -9.09 -9.16
C ASN A 46 -6.19 -10.42 -9.30
N VAL A 47 -5.59 -11.48 -8.78
CA VAL A 47 -6.17 -12.84 -8.78
C VAL A 47 -6.17 -13.48 -7.39
N PHE A 48 -5.57 -12.83 -6.39
CA PHE A 48 -5.43 -13.36 -5.03
C PHE A 48 -5.56 -12.23 -3.98
N PRO A 49 -6.24 -12.47 -2.84
CA PRO A 49 -6.98 -13.68 -2.45
C PRO A 49 -8.30 -13.86 -3.21
N VAL A 50 -8.91 -12.77 -3.71
CA VAL A 50 -10.12 -12.75 -4.52
C VAL A 50 -9.83 -11.98 -5.81
N PRO A 51 -10.29 -12.44 -6.98
CA PRO A 51 -10.05 -11.78 -8.25
C PRO A 51 -11.10 -10.67 -8.52
N ASP A 52 -11.16 -9.65 -7.66
CA ASP A 52 -12.08 -8.51 -7.72
C ASP A 52 -11.56 -7.32 -8.54
N GLY A 53 -10.28 -7.37 -8.95
CA GLY A 53 -9.70 -6.37 -9.86
C GLY A 53 -9.48 -4.99 -9.22
N ASP A 54 -9.37 -4.87 -7.91
CA ASP A 54 -9.37 -3.61 -7.18
C ASP A 54 -8.05 -3.25 -6.46
N THR A 55 -7.06 -4.15 -6.45
CA THR A 55 -5.78 -3.97 -5.73
C THR A 55 -5.12 -2.62 -6.01
N GLY A 56 -5.02 -2.22 -7.27
CA GLY A 56 -4.41 -0.95 -7.65
C GLY A 56 -5.22 0.25 -7.17
N THR A 57 -6.54 0.16 -7.22
CA THR A 57 -7.46 1.17 -6.70
C THR A 57 -7.32 1.31 -5.19
N ASN A 58 -7.29 0.22 -4.45
CA ASN A 58 -7.15 0.18 -3.00
C ASN A 58 -5.80 0.76 -2.54
N MET A 59 -4.70 0.37 -3.19
CA MET A 59 -3.38 0.94 -2.90
C MET A 59 -3.31 2.43 -3.24
N LEU A 60 -3.93 2.86 -4.34
CA LEU A 60 -3.98 4.26 -4.73
C LEU A 60 -4.76 5.12 -3.72
N LEU A 61 -5.94 4.68 -3.29
CA LEU A 61 -6.74 5.37 -2.28
C LEU A 61 -5.98 5.48 -0.96
N THR A 62 -5.28 4.42 -0.55
CA THR A 62 -4.42 4.40 0.63
C THR A 62 -3.29 5.43 0.51
N MET A 63 -2.60 5.48 -0.64
CA MET A 63 -1.53 6.46 -0.88
C MET A 63 -2.03 7.89 -0.98
N ARG A 64 -3.21 8.13 -1.56
CA ARG A 64 -3.85 9.46 -1.59
C ARG A 64 -4.16 9.96 -0.18
N SER A 65 -4.72 9.11 0.68
CA SER A 65 -4.98 9.46 2.07
C SER A 65 -3.68 9.72 2.86
N ALA A 66 -2.64 8.92 2.62
CA ALA A 66 -1.31 9.13 3.18
C ALA A 66 -0.74 10.50 2.78
N TYR A 67 -0.80 10.83 1.49
CA TYR A 67 -0.27 12.08 0.95
C TYR A 67 -1.07 13.31 1.40
N ALA A 68 -2.39 13.23 1.46
CA ALA A 68 -3.26 14.33 1.93
C ALA A 68 -2.87 14.85 3.33
N ARG A 69 -2.31 13.99 4.19
CA ARG A 69 -1.83 14.38 5.52
C ARG A 69 -0.57 15.25 5.50
N ILE A 70 0.20 15.17 4.44
CA ILE A 70 1.51 15.85 4.34
C ILE A 70 1.56 16.90 3.22
N GLU A 71 0.55 16.98 2.38
CA GLU A 71 0.55 17.84 1.19
C GLU A 71 0.84 19.30 1.52
N LEU A 72 0.16 19.83 2.53
CA LEU A 72 0.32 21.21 3.00
C LEU A 72 1.19 21.32 4.26
N SER A 73 1.88 20.22 4.67
CA SER A 73 2.70 20.23 5.86
C SER A 73 4.01 20.97 5.64
N GLU A 74 4.34 21.88 6.54
CA GLU A 74 5.63 22.58 6.60
C GLU A 74 6.66 21.82 7.46
N GLU A 75 6.32 20.64 7.96
CA GLU A 75 7.21 19.85 8.81
C GLU A 75 8.49 19.46 8.08
N THR A 76 9.62 19.73 8.70
CA THR A 76 10.95 19.44 8.15
C THR A 76 11.58 18.16 8.71
N HIS A 77 11.09 17.70 9.87
CA HIS A 77 11.60 16.54 10.57
C HIS A 77 11.11 15.25 9.90
N VAL A 78 12.01 14.45 9.34
CA VAL A 78 11.66 13.30 8.50
C VAL A 78 10.84 12.25 9.25
N GLY A 79 11.15 12.00 10.51
CA GLY A 79 10.40 11.04 11.33
C GLY A 79 8.94 11.47 11.56
N LYS A 80 8.68 12.77 11.73
CA LYS A 80 7.33 13.30 11.88
C LYS A 80 6.56 13.22 10.55
N VAL A 81 7.20 13.57 9.42
CA VAL A 81 6.59 13.42 8.10
C VAL A 81 6.25 11.97 7.82
N ALA A 82 7.16 11.02 8.11
CA ALA A 82 6.89 9.59 7.97
C ALA A 82 5.73 9.12 8.86
N GLY A 83 5.65 9.62 10.10
CA GLY A 83 4.53 9.35 11.01
C GLY A 83 3.19 9.86 10.49
N GLN A 84 3.15 11.05 9.89
CA GLN A 84 1.95 11.61 9.25
C GLN A 84 1.52 10.78 8.04
N ILE A 85 2.47 10.34 7.19
CA ILE A 85 2.21 9.41 6.08
C ILE A 85 1.59 8.11 6.60
N ALA A 86 2.20 7.49 7.61
CA ALA A 86 1.72 6.24 8.19
C ALA A 86 0.32 6.36 8.77
N GLN A 87 0.03 7.46 9.48
CA GLN A 87 -1.30 7.74 10.01
C GLN A 87 -2.33 7.91 8.90
N GLY A 88 -2.01 8.69 7.86
CA GLY A 88 -2.89 8.88 6.71
C GLY A 88 -3.14 7.58 5.96
N ALA A 89 -2.10 6.77 5.77
CA ALA A 89 -2.22 5.46 5.15
C ALA A 89 -3.15 4.52 5.95
N LEU A 90 -3.00 4.47 7.28
CA LEU A 90 -3.84 3.65 8.15
C LEU A 90 -5.31 4.07 8.09
N MET A 91 -5.57 5.37 8.20
CA MET A 91 -6.94 5.90 8.19
C MET A 91 -7.64 5.71 6.84
N GLY A 92 -6.91 5.82 5.75
CA GLY A 92 -7.47 5.63 4.40
C GLY A 92 -7.20 4.27 3.77
N ALA A 93 -6.73 3.29 4.56
CA ALA A 93 -6.47 1.94 4.06
C ALA A 93 -7.73 1.29 3.49
N ARG A 94 -7.61 0.69 2.30
CA ARG A 94 -8.69 -0.03 1.61
C ARG A 94 -8.21 -1.41 1.20
N GLY A 95 -9.06 -2.43 1.37
CA GLY A 95 -8.76 -3.82 1.05
C GLY A 95 -7.54 -4.36 1.79
N ASN A 96 -7.23 -5.63 1.59
CA ASN A 96 -6.03 -6.27 2.15
C ASN A 96 -4.75 -5.54 1.74
N SER A 97 -4.62 -5.19 0.46
CA SER A 97 -3.43 -4.55 -0.11
C SER A 97 -3.16 -3.17 0.50
N GLY A 98 -4.21 -2.35 0.67
CA GLY A 98 -4.08 -1.04 1.31
C GLY A 98 -3.77 -1.13 2.80
N VAL A 99 -4.36 -2.09 3.53
CA VAL A 99 -4.04 -2.28 4.95
C VAL A 99 -2.60 -2.75 5.11
N ILE A 100 -2.11 -3.70 4.30
CA ILE A 100 -0.71 -4.13 4.32
C ILE A 100 0.23 -2.96 3.96
N LEU A 101 -0.08 -2.17 2.93
CA LEU A 101 0.67 -0.98 2.56
C LEU A 101 0.74 0.03 3.73
N SER A 102 -0.35 0.19 4.48
CA SER A 102 -0.35 1.04 5.68
C SER A 102 0.61 0.54 6.76
N GLN A 103 0.75 -0.79 6.91
CA GLN A 103 1.71 -1.38 7.85
C GLN A 103 3.15 -1.23 7.38
N ILE A 104 3.41 -1.30 6.07
CA ILE A 104 4.71 -0.97 5.49
C ILE A 104 5.10 0.47 5.87
N TRP A 105 4.22 1.44 5.65
CA TRP A 105 4.46 2.82 6.05
C TRP A 105 4.62 3.01 7.56
N ARG A 106 3.85 2.28 8.37
CA ARG A 106 3.94 2.33 9.83
C ARG A 106 5.29 1.82 10.33
N GLY A 107 5.77 0.70 9.81
CA GLY A 107 7.08 0.16 10.17
C GLY A 107 8.22 1.06 9.68
N PHE A 108 8.11 1.60 8.47
CA PHE A 108 9.05 2.59 7.93
C PHE A 108 9.15 3.82 8.83
N ALA A 109 8.02 4.37 9.25
CA ALA A 109 7.97 5.54 10.13
C ALA A 109 8.57 5.23 11.53
N ALA A 110 8.31 4.04 12.07
CA ALA A 110 8.89 3.62 13.35
C ALA A 110 10.42 3.57 13.31
N GLY A 111 11.00 3.10 12.20
CA GLY A 111 12.45 3.09 11.97
C GLY A 111 13.08 4.49 11.86
N LEU A 112 12.27 5.51 11.56
CA LEU A 112 12.70 6.92 11.45
C LEU A 112 12.27 7.79 12.65
N ALA A 113 11.65 7.22 13.67
CA ALA A 113 11.21 7.97 14.83
C ALA A 113 12.38 8.78 15.41
N ASN A 114 12.12 10.05 15.75
CA ASN A 114 13.10 11.01 16.30
C ASN A 114 14.26 11.40 15.36
N LYS A 115 14.20 11.09 14.05
CA LYS A 115 15.20 11.54 13.08
C LYS A 115 14.76 12.84 12.41
N GLU A 116 15.65 13.85 12.42
CA GLU A 116 15.44 15.08 11.64
C GLU A 116 15.58 14.82 10.14
N ALA A 117 16.53 13.97 9.79
CA ALA A 117 16.75 13.46 8.44
C ALA A 117 17.29 12.02 8.54
N PHE A 118 17.14 11.23 7.50
CA PHE A 118 17.72 9.89 7.47
C PHE A 118 18.94 9.81 6.56
N LEU A 119 19.86 8.96 6.96
CA LEU A 119 21.05 8.52 6.21
C LEU A 119 20.83 7.09 5.70
N ALA A 120 21.79 6.54 4.99
CA ALA A 120 21.75 5.18 4.44
C ALA A 120 21.43 4.10 5.49
N ALA A 121 22.06 4.13 6.65
CA ALA A 121 21.82 3.17 7.74
C ALA A 121 20.40 3.32 8.32
N ASP A 122 19.90 4.55 8.47
CA ASP A 122 18.54 4.81 8.95
C ASP A 122 17.50 4.31 7.94
N LEU A 123 17.75 4.48 6.63
CA LEU A 123 16.89 4.00 5.57
C LEU A 123 16.80 2.46 5.58
N ALA A 124 17.93 1.77 5.76
CA ALA A 124 17.96 0.32 5.89
C ALA A 124 17.14 -0.16 7.10
N GLN A 125 17.28 0.52 8.25
CA GLN A 125 16.51 0.22 9.45
C GLN A 125 15.00 0.47 9.23
N ALA A 126 14.64 1.53 8.50
CA ALA A 126 13.26 1.84 8.14
C ALA A 126 12.65 0.77 7.24
N PHE A 127 13.39 0.26 6.25
CA PHE A 127 12.95 -0.86 5.41
C PHE A 127 12.76 -2.15 6.23
N GLN A 128 13.68 -2.46 7.15
CA GLN A 128 13.54 -3.61 8.03
C GLN A 128 12.27 -3.48 8.91
N GLY A 129 12.06 -2.31 9.51
CA GLY A 129 10.84 -2.02 10.27
C GLY A 129 9.57 -2.15 9.44
N ALA A 130 9.60 -1.72 8.17
CA ALA A 130 8.50 -1.85 7.23
C ALA A 130 8.13 -3.32 6.99
N SER A 131 9.13 -4.17 6.71
CA SER A 131 8.94 -5.61 6.54
C SER A 131 8.38 -6.26 7.79
N ASP A 132 9.02 -6.05 8.93
CA ASP A 132 8.62 -6.68 10.20
C ASP A 132 7.20 -6.32 10.60
N THR A 133 6.82 -5.05 10.40
CA THR A 133 5.48 -4.56 10.77
C THR A 133 4.42 -5.10 9.83
N ALA A 134 4.70 -5.20 8.53
CA ALA A 134 3.79 -5.79 7.56
C ALA A 134 3.51 -7.26 7.87
N TYR A 135 4.54 -8.07 8.13
CA TYR A 135 4.37 -9.48 8.51
C TYR A 135 3.59 -9.65 9.80
N LYS A 136 3.85 -8.82 10.83
CA LYS A 136 3.11 -8.85 12.10
C LYS A 136 1.65 -8.40 11.97
N GLY A 137 1.35 -7.61 10.95
CA GLY A 137 0.00 -7.09 10.70
C GLY A 137 -0.95 -8.14 10.12
N VAL A 138 -0.44 -9.14 9.43
CA VAL A 138 -1.22 -10.20 8.77
C VAL A 138 -1.28 -11.44 9.65
N MET A 139 -2.48 -12.00 9.84
CA MET A 139 -2.66 -13.19 10.69
C MET A 139 -1.98 -14.42 10.11
N ARG A 140 -2.12 -14.61 8.80
CA ARG A 140 -1.57 -15.75 8.06
C ARG A 140 -0.74 -15.21 6.89
N PRO A 141 0.54 -14.83 7.12
CA PRO A 141 1.40 -14.32 6.06
C PRO A 141 1.59 -15.36 4.96
N VAL A 142 1.38 -14.94 3.70
CA VAL A 142 1.54 -15.80 2.52
C VAL A 142 2.75 -15.31 1.71
N GLU A 143 3.66 -16.24 1.42
CA GLU A 143 4.81 -15.98 0.54
C GLU A 143 4.37 -15.92 -0.92
N GLY A 144 5.14 -15.19 -1.74
CA GLY A 144 4.76 -14.89 -3.12
C GLY A 144 3.79 -13.71 -3.23
N THR A 145 3.76 -12.83 -2.23
CA THR A 145 2.92 -11.62 -2.18
C THR A 145 3.76 -10.37 -1.91
N ILE A 146 3.11 -9.21 -1.79
CA ILE A 146 3.73 -7.94 -1.36
C ILE A 146 4.64 -8.12 -0.12
N LEU A 147 4.32 -9.09 0.76
CA LEU A 147 5.14 -9.39 1.94
C LEU A 147 6.52 -9.91 1.56
N THR A 148 6.60 -10.82 0.59
CA THR A 148 7.87 -11.32 0.05
C THR A 148 8.68 -10.18 -0.58
N VAL A 149 8.02 -9.32 -1.37
CA VAL A 149 8.66 -8.21 -2.07
C VAL A 149 9.28 -7.22 -1.07
N ILE A 150 8.54 -6.79 -0.04
CA ILE A 150 9.09 -5.87 0.96
C ILE A 150 10.19 -6.51 1.80
N ARG A 151 10.08 -7.80 2.15
CA ARG A 151 11.12 -8.50 2.92
C ARG A 151 12.44 -8.56 2.17
N GLU A 152 12.40 -8.92 0.89
CA GLU A 152 13.61 -8.99 0.07
C GLU A 152 14.20 -7.62 -0.22
N GLY A 153 13.36 -6.61 -0.44
CA GLY A 153 13.79 -5.21 -0.54
C GLY A 153 14.47 -4.72 0.75
N ALA A 154 13.97 -5.09 1.92
CA ALA A 154 14.56 -4.74 3.21
C ALA A 154 15.93 -5.41 3.41
N ALA A 155 16.08 -6.67 3.03
CA ALA A 155 17.38 -7.36 3.07
C ALA A 155 18.41 -6.68 2.17
N GLU A 156 18.03 -6.31 0.94
CA GLU A 156 18.93 -5.56 0.03
C GLU A 156 19.25 -4.16 0.55
N ALA A 157 18.31 -3.47 1.20
CA ALA A 157 18.58 -2.17 1.82
C ALA A 157 19.70 -2.25 2.86
N ALA A 158 19.70 -3.31 3.69
CA ALA A 158 20.77 -3.56 4.66
C ALA A 158 22.13 -3.84 3.97
N ASP A 159 22.12 -4.58 2.87
CA ASP A 159 23.33 -4.87 2.10
C ASP A 159 23.86 -3.64 1.37
N ALA A 160 23.01 -2.85 0.78
CA ALA A 160 23.36 -1.62 0.07
C ALA A 160 23.93 -0.56 1.01
N ALA A 161 23.35 -0.40 2.22
CA ALA A 161 23.86 0.53 3.22
C ALA A 161 25.29 0.22 3.70
N ARG A 162 25.73 -1.03 3.62
CA ARG A 162 27.12 -1.41 3.92
C ARG A 162 28.09 -1.06 2.78
N LYS A 163 27.58 -0.90 1.56
CA LYS A 163 28.36 -0.65 0.36
C LYS A 163 28.47 0.82 0.00
N SER A 164 27.44 1.63 0.33
CA SER A 164 27.37 3.04 -0.04
C SER A 164 26.49 3.83 0.94
N ASP A 165 26.86 5.09 1.13
CA ASP A 165 26.05 6.09 1.83
C ASP A 165 25.17 6.92 0.87
N ASP A 166 25.20 6.64 -0.44
CA ASP A 166 24.37 7.30 -1.45
C ASP A 166 22.96 6.69 -1.47
N LEU A 167 21.96 7.50 -1.10
CA LEU A 167 20.56 7.09 -1.03
C LEU A 167 19.98 6.72 -2.40
N ARG A 168 20.48 7.29 -3.51
CA ARG A 168 20.06 6.86 -4.86
C ARG A 168 20.53 5.45 -5.15
N PHE A 169 21.80 5.16 -4.89
CA PHE A 169 22.34 3.81 -5.03
C PHE A 169 21.49 2.79 -4.22
N MET A 170 21.14 3.14 -2.97
CA MET A 170 20.30 2.28 -2.15
C MET A 170 18.92 2.05 -2.77
N LEU A 171 18.24 3.11 -3.22
CA LEU A 171 16.92 3.00 -3.84
C LEU A 171 16.96 2.18 -5.14
N GLU A 172 18.01 2.32 -5.94
CA GLU A 172 18.24 1.51 -7.15
C GLU A 172 18.37 0.04 -6.81
N ARG A 173 19.21 -0.30 -5.83
CA ARG A 173 19.40 -1.69 -5.39
C ARG A 173 18.13 -2.30 -4.80
N VAL A 174 17.44 -1.55 -3.94
CA VAL A 174 16.16 -2.00 -3.34
C VAL A 174 15.12 -2.24 -4.43
N LEU A 175 14.95 -1.31 -5.38
CA LEU A 175 14.00 -1.47 -6.47
C LEU A 175 14.33 -2.70 -7.33
N GLU A 176 15.59 -2.86 -7.73
CA GLU A 176 16.04 -4.03 -8.50
C GLU A 176 15.72 -5.34 -7.77
N ARG A 177 15.98 -5.40 -6.45
CA ARG A 177 15.67 -6.60 -5.67
C ARG A 177 14.17 -6.85 -5.53
N CYS A 178 13.37 -5.79 -5.34
CA CYS A 178 11.92 -5.88 -5.31
C CYS A 178 11.35 -6.41 -6.64
N GLN A 179 11.89 -5.96 -7.78
CA GLN A 179 11.50 -6.44 -9.10
C GLN A 179 11.83 -7.93 -9.27
N GLN A 180 13.03 -8.36 -8.90
CA GLN A 180 13.43 -9.78 -8.93
C GLN A 180 12.56 -10.65 -8.01
N ALA A 181 12.20 -10.14 -6.83
CA ALA A 181 11.29 -10.83 -5.91
C ALA A 181 9.88 -10.95 -6.49
N LEU A 182 9.39 -9.89 -7.13
CA LEU A 182 8.09 -9.84 -7.80
C LEU A 182 8.01 -10.88 -8.94
N GLU A 183 9.02 -10.94 -9.81
CA GLU A 183 9.08 -11.91 -10.91
C GLU A 183 8.99 -13.36 -10.43
N ARG A 184 9.46 -13.64 -9.19
CA ARG A 184 9.43 -14.97 -8.58
C ARG A 184 8.16 -15.27 -7.78
N THR A 185 7.25 -14.32 -7.63
CA THR A 185 5.99 -14.56 -6.88
C THR A 185 5.17 -15.73 -7.43
N PRO A 186 5.10 -16.01 -8.76
CA PRO A 186 4.42 -17.19 -9.28
C PRO A 186 5.07 -18.52 -8.91
N GLU A 187 6.35 -18.51 -8.55
CA GLU A 187 7.05 -19.73 -8.09
C GLU A 187 6.64 -20.10 -6.67
N LEU A 188 6.30 -19.08 -5.85
CA LEU A 188 5.97 -19.20 -4.44
C LEU A 188 4.46 -19.39 -4.20
N LEU A 189 3.62 -18.79 -5.04
CA LEU A 189 2.16 -18.82 -4.90
C LEU A 189 1.51 -19.45 -6.14
N PRO A 190 1.03 -20.71 -6.07
CA PRO A 190 0.57 -21.48 -7.22
C PRO A 190 -0.55 -20.83 -8.04
N ILE A 191 -1.46 -20.08 -7.41
CA ILE A 191 -2.56 -19.40 -8.11
C ILE A 191 -2.03 -18.33 -9.08
N LEU A 192 -0.95 -17.64 -8.75
CA LEU A 192 -0.31 -16.66 -9.64
C LEU A 192 0.28 -17.35 -10.87
N ARG A 193 0.90 -18.52 -10.68
CA ARG A 193 1.43 -19.33 -11.78
C ARG A 193 0.32 -19.81 -12.71
N GLN A 194 -0.80 -20.26 -12.15
CA GLN A 194 -1.95 -20.71 -12.94
C GLN A 194 -2.56 -19.57 -13.77
N ALA A 195 -2.57 -18.37 -13.20
CA ALA A 195 -3.06 -17.17 -13.88
C ALA A 195 -2.05 -16.56 -14.86
N GLY A 196 -0.77 -16.96 -14.79
CA GLY A 196 0.30 -16.39 -15.61
C GLY A 196 0.64 -14.94 -15.25
N VAL A 197 0.42 -14.55 -13.99
CA VAL A 197 0.64 -13.17 -13.49
C VAL A 197 1.56 -13.16 -12.28
N VAL A 198 2.11 -11.97 -11.97
CA VAL A 198 2.82 -11.69 -10.71
C VAL A 198 1.85 -11.17 -9.66
N ASP A 199 2.30 -11.08 -8.40
CA ASP A 199 1.48 -10.53 -7.32
C ASP A 199 1.12 -9.05 -7.55
N SER A 200 -0.16 -8.74 -7.57
CA SER A 200 -0.68 -7.38 -7.81
C SER A 200 -0.24 -6.38 -6.73
N GLY A 201 -0.29 -6.77 -5.46
CA GLY A 201 0.16 -5.94 -4.34
C GLY A 201 1.67 -5.65 -4.40
N GLY A 202 2.47 -6.66 -4.72
CA GLY A 202 3.91 -6.52 -4.96
C GLY A 202 4.21 -5.61 -6.15
N GLN A 203 3.46 -5.73 -7.25
CA GLN A 203 3.59 -4.84 -8.39
C GLN A 203 3.28 -3.38 -8.03
N GLY A 204 2.22 -3.14 -7.26
CA GLY A 204 1.88 -1.81 -6.78
C GLY A 204 2.98 -1.21 -5.90
N LEU A 205 3.60 -2.02 -5.02
CA LEU A 205 4.74 -1.58 -4.20
C LEU A 205 5.97 -1.23 -5.05
N VAL A 206 6.26 -2.04 -6.07
CA VAL A 206 7.34 -1.77 -7.03
C VAL A 206 7.11 -0.44 -7.74
N TYR A 207 5.89 -0.15 -8.19
CA TYR A 207 5.58 1.14 -8.80
C TYR A 207 5.74 2.32 -7.84
N ILE A 208 5.37 2.18 -6.57
CA ILE A 208 5.62 3.22 -5.57
C ILE A 208 7.12 3.52 -5.45
N PHE A 209 7.96 2.49 -5.33
CA PHE A 209 9.41 2.66 -5.23
C PHE A 209 10.04 3.18 -6.53
N GLU A 210 9.55 2.73 -7.69
CA GLU A 210 9.99 3.24 -8.98
C GLU A 210 9.69 4.74 -9.13
N GLY A 211 8.51 5.20 -8.77
CA GLY A 211 8.15 6.62 -8.77
C GLY A 211 9.09 7.44 -7.89
N MET A 212 9.39 6.96 -6.68
CA MET A 212 10.33 7.58 -5.77
C MET A 212 11.73 7.69 -6.36
N LEU A 213 12.22 6.60 -6.96
CA LEU A 213 13.54 6.57 -7.60
C LEU A 213 13.61 7.49 -8.83
N ARG A 214 12.60 7.47 -9.70
CA ARG A 214 12.50 8.36 -10.87
C ARG A 214 12.57 9.82 -10.48
N TYR A 215 11.88 10.20 -9.39
CA TYR A 215 11.99 11.54 -8.84
C TYR A 215 13.41 11.84 -8.34
N ALA A 216 14.02 10.94 -7.57
CA ALA A 216 15.37 11.08 -7.05
C ALA A 216 16.43 11.18 -8.16
N GLN A 217 16.16 10.61 -9.34
CA GLN A 217 16.98 10.70 -10.54
C GLN A 217 16.66 11.92 -11.44
N GLY A 218 15.66 12.74 -11.08
CA GLY A 218 15.20 13.85 -11.91
C GLY A 218 14.46 13.45 -13.18
N LYS A 219 13.98 12.19 -13.26
CA LYS A 219 13.24 11.63 -14.40
C LYS A 219 11.73 11.76 -14.28
N LEU A 220 11.20 12.20 -13.13
CA LEU A 220 9.79 12.45 -12.87
C LEU A 220 9.61 13.85 -12.29
N SER A 221 8.81 14.68 -12.97
CA SER A 221 8.39 15.99 -12.47
C SER A 221 7.12 15.85 -11.61
N LEU A 222 7.04 16.64 -10.53
CA LEU A 222 5.87 16.69 -9.65
C LEU A 222 4.82 17.74 -10.10
N ASP A 223 5.15 18.55 -11.11
CA ASP A 223 4.31 19.67 -11.56
C ASP A 223 3.31 19.30 -12.66
N GLY A 224 3.02 18.00 -12.82
CA GLY A 224 2.04 17.50 -13.80
C GLY A 224 2.51 17.51 -15.26
N GLN A 225 3.73 17.96 -15.55
CA GLN A 225 4.35 17.81 -16.86
C GLN A 225 4.98 16.42 -16.97
N GLN A 226 4.41 15.59 -17.83
CA GLN A 226 4.99 14.30 -18.18
C GLN A 226 6.37 14.52 -18.82
N VAL A 227 7.42 14.14 -18.12
CA VAL A 227 8.65 13.77 -18.83
C VAL A 227 8.33 12.47 -19.55
N ALA A 228 8.45 12.47 -20.88
CA ALA A 228 8.07 11.37 -21.73
C ALA A 228 8.55 10.02 -21.17
N VAL A 229 7.61 9.21 -20.74
CA VAL A 229 7.84 7.87 -20.22
C VAL A 229 7.41 6.91 -21.32
N ALA A 230 8.28 5.98 -21.67
CA ALA A 230 7.87 4.85 -22.51
C ALA A 230 6.71 4.13 -21.81
N PRO A 231 5.66 3.70 -22.54
CA PRO A 231 4.53 3.01 -21.95
C PRO A 231 5.06 1.80 -21.15
N ALA A 232 4.59 1.67 -19.91
CA ALA A 232 4.74 0.43 -19.15
C ALA A 232 4.18 -0.71 -20.02
N GLY A 233 4.88 -1.85 -20.01
CA GLY A 233 4.67 -2.97 -20.93
C GLY A 233 3.21 -3.28 -21.20
N GLU A 234 2.97 -3.83 -22.40
CA GLU A 234 1.66 -4.23 -22.90
C GLU A 234 0.84 -4.88 -21.79
N ALA A 235 -0.40 -4.40 -21.62
CA ALA A 235 -1.34 -5.00 -20.70
C ALA A 235 -1.40 -6.49 -21.02
N VAL A 236 -0.78 -7.31 -20.17
CA VAL A 236 -0.99 -8.75 -20.21
C VAL A 236 -2.46 -8.89 -19.88
N SER A 237 -3.26 -9.25 -20.90
CA SER A 237 -4.63 -9.67 -20.65
C SER A 237 -4.50 -10.85 -19.69
N ALA A 238 -4.84 -10.67 -18.43
CA ALA A 238 -5.09 -11.79 -17.55
C ALA A 238 -6.08 -12.66 -18.32
N GLN A 239 -5.59 -13.78 -18.87
CA GLN A 239 -6.49 -14.80 -19.38
C GLN A 239 -7.36 -15.10 -18.18
N ALA A 240 -8.64 -14.72 -18.29
CA ALA A 240 -9.61 -14.89 -17.22
C ALA A 240 -9.35 -16.27 -16.64
N LEU A 241 -8.86 -16.31 -15.38
CA LEU A 241 -8.94 -17.55 -14.64
C LEU A 241 -10.40 -17.95 -14.82
N ALA A 242 -10.65 -19.09 -15.43
CA ALA A 242 -11.98 -19.63 -15.48
C ALA A 242 -12.40 -19.78 -14.03
N VAL A 243 -13.01 -18.71 -13.50
CA VAL A 243 -13.81 -18.83 -12.28
C VAL A 243 -14.81 -19.90 -12.65
N PRO A 244 -14.86 -21.03 -11.92
CA PRO A 244 -15.83 -22.07 -12.24
C PRO A 244 -17.19 -21.38 -12.33
N GLU A 245 -17.87 -21.48 -13.48
CA GLU A 245 -19.24 -20.95 -13.60
C GLU A 245 -20.05 -21.49 -12.43
N GLY A 246 -20.52 -20.59 -11.55
CA GLY A 246 -21.25 -20.94 -10.34
C GLY A 246 -20.41 -21.13 -9.07
N GLY A 247 -19.13 -20.76 -9.04
CA GLY A 247 -18.33 -20.75 -7.81
C GLY A 247 -18.83 -19.70 -6.82
N SER A 248 -19.39 -20.14 -5.69
CA SER A 248 -19.78 -19.26 -4.58
C SER A 248 -18.59 -19.04 -3.64
N LEU A 249 -18.32 -17.79 -3.30
CA LEU A 249 -17.34 -17.45 -2.27
C LEU A 249 -17.85 -17.93 -0.90
N GLU A 250 -16.99 -18.55 -0.12
CA GLU A 250 -17.36 -18.99 1.24
C GLU A 250 -17.63 -17.78 2.15
N PHE A 251 -16.91 -16.68 1.97
CA PHE A 251 -17.03 -15.42 2.71
C PHE A 251 -17.21 -14.27 1.72
N PRO A 252 -18.45 -14.02 1.25
CA PRO A 252 -18.70 -13.11 0.13
C PRO A 252 -18.65 -11.62 0.47
N TYR A 253 -18.61 -11.24 1.74
CA TYR A 253 -18.62 -9.85 2.15
C TYR A 253 -17.25 -9.40 2.65
N ASP A 254 -16.65 -8.40 2.02
CA ASP A 254 -15.55 -7.61 2.59
C ASP A 254 -16.14 -6.59 3.57
N VAL A 255 -15.67 -6.60 4.81
CA VAL A 255 -16.07 -5.68 5.87
C VAL A 255 -14.85 -4.94 6.39
N GLN A 256 -14.91 -3.63 6.31
CA GLN A 256 -13.85 -2.75 6.81
C GLN A 256 -14.43 -1.68 7.72
N PHE A 257 -13.71 -1.35 8.79
CA PHE A 257 -14.06 -0.21 9.65
C PHE A 257 -12.87 0.25 10.49
N ILE A 258 -12.98 1.45 11.04
CA ILE A 258 -12.08 1.96 12.06
C ILE A 258 -12.80 1.89 13.40
N LEU A 259 -12.22 1.20 14.36
CA LEU A 259 -12.66 1.17 15.74
C LEU A 259 -11.85 2.18 16.55
N THR A 260 -12.51 3.14 17.20
CA THR A 260 -11.91 4.10 18.10
C THR A 260 -12.42 3.86 19.52
N GLY A 261 -11.51 3.77 20.48
CA GLY A 261 -11.84 3.49 21.88
C GLY A 261 -10.75 3.93 22.85
N ARG A 262 -10.78 3.37 24.04
CA ARG A 262 -9.74 3.56 25.06
C ARG A 262 -9.29 2.21 25.59
N ASN A 263 -7.97 2.02 25.73
CA ASN A 263 -7.38 0.78 26.22
C ASN A 263 -7.83 -0.45 25.41
N LEU A 264 -7.95 -0.30 24.08
CA LEU A 264 -8.30 -1.40 23.21
C LEU A 264 -7.19 -2.44 23.22
N ASN A 265 -7.58 -3.71 23.39
CA ASN A 265 -6.63 -4.82 23.30
C ASN A 265 -6.58 -5.33 21.85
N VAL A 266 -5.62 -4.86 21.07
CA VAL A 266 -5.47 -5.22 19.64
C VAL A 266 -5.38 -6.74 19.44
N HIS A 267 -4.72 -7.47 20.34
CA HIS A 267 -4.57 -8.93 20.24
C HIS A 267 -5.90 -9.64 20.43
N GLU A 268 -6.70 -9.21 21.40
CA GLU A 268 -8.03 -9.77 21.67
C GLU A 268 -9.01 -9.45 20.52
N VAL A 269 -9.02 -8.19 20.08
CA VAL A 269 -9.84 -7.76 18.92
C VAL A 269 -9.48 -8.59 17.69
N ARG A 270 -8.19 -8.75 17.41
CA ARG A 270 -7.69 -9.55 16.29
C ARG A 270 -8.16 -11.01 16.38
N ALA A 271 -7.95 -11.66 17.51
CA ALA A 271 -8.33 -13.04 17.70
C ALA A 271 -9.85 -13.25 17.56
N ARG A 272 -10.66 -12.30 18.06
CA ARG A 272 -12.11 -12.37 17.99
C ARG A 272 -12.65 -12.14 16.59
N ILE A 273 -12.07 -11.16 15.86
CA ILE A 273 -12.42 -10.89 14.47
C ILE A 273 -12.01 -12.08 13.58
N ASP A 274 -10.79 -12.60 13.73
CA ASP A 274 -10.31 -13.74 12.92
C ASP A 274 -11.19 -14.99 13.02
N ALA A 275 -11.83 -15.18 14.16
CA ALA A 275 -12.77 -16.28 14.36
C ALA A 275 -14.13 -16.12 13.62
N MET A 276 -14.40 -14.96 12.99
CA MET A 276 -15.66 -14.67 12.29
C MET A 276 -15.59 -14.94 10.78
N GLY A 277 -14.37 -15.06 10.22
CA GLY A 277 -14.22 -15.20 8.77
C GLY A 277 -12.79 -15.51 8.33
N ASP A 278 -12.41 -15.00 7.17
CA ASP A 278 -11.09 -15.20 6.57
C ASP A 278 -10.47 -13.87 6.08
N SER A 279 -9.26 -13.93 5.54
CA SER A 279 -8.51 -12.76 5.01
C SER A 279 -8.39 -11.61 6.02
N THR A 280 -8.28 -11.96 7.30
CA THR A 280 -8.32 -11.01 8.41
C THR A 280 -7.05 -10.18 8.51
N VAL A 281 -7.20 -8.85 8.52
CA VAL A 281 -6.15 -7.89 8.88
C VAL A 281 -6.67 -6.92 9.94
N VAL A 282 -6.14 -7.01 11.16
CA VAL A 282 -6.50 -6.15 12.30
C VAL A 282 -5.25 -5.50 12.84
N VAL A 283 -5.16 -4.17 12.67
CA VAL A 283 -3.95 -3.39 12.95
C VAL A 283 -4.30 -2.07 13.64
N GLY A 284 -3.41 -1.57 14.47
CA GLY A 284 -3.65 -0.34 15.20
C GLY A 284 -2.93 -0.31 16.54
N ASP A 285 -3.50 0.43 17.49
CA ASP A 285 -3.03 0.58 18.86
C ASP A 285 -4.20 0.56 19.87
N ASP A 286 -3.94 0.95 21.11
CA ASP A 286 -4.92 0.97 22.20
C ASP A 286 -6.04 2.02 22.06
N ARG A 287 -6.00 2.85 20.99
CA ARG A 287 -6.97 3.92 20.73
C ARG A 287 -7.68 3.77 19.40
N VAL A 288 -6.97 3.30 18.37
CA VAL A 288 -7.48 3.20 17.00
C VAL A 288 -7.07 1.87 16.41
N ILE A 289 -8.05 1.08 15.97
CA ILE A 289 -7.84 -0.18 15.27
C ILE A 289 -8.53 -0.13 13.92
N LYS A 290 -7.80 -0.39 12.84
CA LYS A 290 -8.36 -0.69 11.52
C LYS A 290 -8.66 -2.18 11.44
N VAL A 291 -9.87 -2.51 11.02
CA VAL A 291 -10.34 -3.87 10.80
C VAL A 291 -10.62 -4.05 9.31
N HIS A 292 -10.19 -5.17 8.76
CA HIS A 292 -10.57 -5.71 7.47
C HIS A 292 -10.76 -7.22 7.63
N ILE A 293 -11.87 -7.76 7.12
CA ILE A 293 -12.21 -9.18 7.18
C ILE A 293 -13.23 -9.57 6.10
N HIS A 294 -13.09 -10.79 5.55
CA HIS A 294 -14.10 -11.40 4.70
C HIS A 294 -15.01 -12.29 5.54
N VAL A 295 -16.34 -12.11 5.47
CA VAL A 295 -17.32 -12.79 6.32
C VAL A 295 -18.55 -13.27 5.53
N LYS A 296 -19.30 -14.19 6.14
CA LYS A 296 -20.65 -14.59 5.66
C LYS A 296 -21.73 -13.59 6.10
N ASP A 297 -21.57 -12.98 7.26
CA ASP A 297 -22.52 -12.04 7.86
C ASP A 297 -21.78 -10.77 8.31
N PRO A 298 -21.93 -9.65 7.56
CA PRO A 298 -21.26 -8.40 7.86
C PRO A 298 -21.71 -7.79 9.20
N GLY A 299 -22.87 -8.16 9.72
CA GLY A 299 -23.37 -7.68 10.99
C GLY A 299 -22.53 -8.11 12.19
N GLN A 300 -21.89 -9.28 12.13
CA GLN A 300 -21.11 -9.83 13.24
C GLN A 300 -19.90 -8.96 13.63
N PRO A 301 -18.94 -8.65 12.71
CA PRO A 301 -17.80 -7.83 13.06
C PRO A 301 -18.20 -6.40 13.41
N LEU A 302 -19.24 -5.84 12.77
CA LEU A 302 -19.71 -4.48 13.08
C LEU A 302 -20.33 -4.41 14.49
N THR A 303 -21.19 -5.36 14.85
CA THR A 303 -21.77 -5.45 16.20
C THR A 303 -20.71 -5.62 17.27
N TYR A 304 -19.69 -6.45 17.01
CA TYR A 304 -18.58 -6.61 17.92
C TYR A 304 -17.77 -5.29 18.06
N GLY A 305 -17.47 -4.63 16.97
CA GLY A 305 -16.79 -3.33 16.99
C GLY A 305 -17.55 -2.28 17.82
N ILE A 306 -18.87 -2.16 17.61
CA ILE A 306 -19.74 -1.24 18.38
C ILE A 306 -19.71 -1.56 19.87
N SER A 307 -19.61 -2.82 20.25
CA SER A 307 -19.54 -3.20 21.67
C SER A 307 -18.27 -2.76 22.40
N LEU A 308 -17.20 -2.47 21.64
CA LEU A 308 -15.89 -2.06 22.18
C LEU A 308 -15.67 -0.55 22.13
N GLY A 309 -16.35 0.16 21.22
CA GLY A 309 -16.15 1.59 21.06
C GLY A 309 -16.94 2.19 19.90
N HIS A 310 -16.43 3.29 19.37
CA HIS A 310 -17.02 3.95 18.22
C HIS A 310 -16.44 3.41 16.91
N ILE A 311 -17.30 3.03 15.97
CA ILE A 311 -16.88 2.63 14.63
C ILE A 311 -17.14 3.75 13.62
N SER A 312 -16.21 3.90 12.68
CA SER A 312 -16.30 4.87 11.58
C SER A 312 -15.68 4.28 10.32
N ASP A 313 -15.82 4.97 9.19
CA ASP A 313 -15.25 4.52 7.90
C ASP A 313 -15.69 3.08 7.56
N VAL A 314 -16.97 2.79 7.82
CA VAL A 314 -17.55 1.47 7.59
C VAL A 314 -17.75 1.28 6.10
N VAL A 315 -17.17 0.21 5.58
CA VAL A 315 -17.34 -0.26 4.20
C VAL A 315 -17.80 -1.71 4.27
N VAL A 316 -18.81 -2.03 3.49
CA VAL A 316 -19.27 -3.41 3.28
C VAL A 316 -19.46 -3.57 1.78
N GLU A 317 -18.72 -4.50 1.19
CA GLU A 317 -18.77 -4.80 -0.24
C GLU A 317 -19.12 -6.27 -0.45
N ASN A 318 -19.90 -6.55 -1.51
CA ASN A 318 -20.23 -7.90 -1.92
C ASN A 318 -19.27 -8.33 -3.02
N MET A 319 -18.22 -9.04 -2.65
CA MET A 319 -17.21 -9.52 -3.60
C MET A 319 -17.75 -10.56 -4.59
N GLN A 320 -18.82 -11.28 -4.23
CA GLN A 320 -19.48 -12.21 -5.15
C GLN A 320 -20.10 -11.44 -6.34
N GLU A 321 -20.80 -10.34 -6.07
CA GLU A 321 -21.37 -9.47 -7.12
C GLU A 321 -20.26 -8.84 -7.96
N GLN A 322 -19.20 -8.32 -7.33
CA GLN A 322 -18.05 -7.73 -8.05
C GLN A 322 -17.38 -8.75 -8.99
N MET A 323 -17.21 -9.99 -8.54
CA MET A 323 -16.65 -11.07 -9.35
C MET A 323 -17.60 -11.44 -10.52
N GLU A 324 -18.89 -11.50 -10.28
CA GLU A 324 -19.90 -11.79 -11.32
C GLU A 324 -19.96 -10.69 -12.38
N GLU A 325 -19.84 -9.41 -11.98
CA GLU A 325 -19.76 -8.28 -12.89
C GLU A 325 -18.52 -8.34 -13.78
N LEU A 326 -17.35 -8.74 -13.24
CA LEU A 326 -16.13 -8.91 -14.04
C LEU A 326 -16.26 -10.06 -15.05
N VAL A 327 -16.95 -11.14 -14.71
CA VAL A 327 -17.16 -12.31 -15.59
C VAL A 327 -18.19 -12.02 -16.68
N HIS A 328 -19.27 -11.28 -16.37
CA HIS A 328 -20.37 -11.02 -17.30
C HIS A 328 -20.29 -9.67 -18.00
N GLY A 329 -19.53 -8.73 -17.41
CA GLY A 329 -19.37 -7.35 -17.89
C GLY A 329 -18.06 -7.15 -18.64
N GLY A 330 -17.98 -7.57 -19.90
CA GLY A 330 -16.94 -7.04 -20.78
C GLY A 330 -17.04 -5.51 -20.83
N ALA A 331 -16.16 -4.81 -20.10
CA ALA A 331 -15.89 -3.37 -20.17
C ALA A 331 -17.08 -2.40 -20.01
N ALA A 332 -17.44 -2.10 -18.75
CA ALA A 332 -18.02 -0.81 -18.41
C ALA A 332 -17.24 -0.21 -17.21
N PRO A 333 -16.82 1.08 -17.28
CA PRO A 333 -16.13 1.69 -16.16
C PRO A 333 -17.10 1.89 -14.99
N LEU A 334 -16.73 1.42 -13.80
CA LEU A 334 -17.44 1.68 -12.55
C LEU A 334 -17.65 3.19 -12.38
N ALA A 335 -18.90 3.62 -12.41
CA ALA A 335 -19.30 4.97 -12.11
C ALA A 335 -19.04 5.22 -10.61
N SER A 336 -18.18 6.19 -10.33
CA SER A 336 -17.91 6.75 -9.02
C SER A 336 -19.22 7.09 -8.29
N ALA A 337 -19.56 6.34 -7.27
CA ALA A 337 -20.57 6.74 -6.29
C ALA A 337 -19.98 7.81 -5.35
N ALA A 338 -19.64 8.98 -5.89
CA ALA A 338 -19.45 10.19 -5.09
C ALA A 338 -20.84 10.78 -4.84
N GLY A 339 -21.47 10.39 -3.73
CA GLY A 339 -22.68 11.00 -3.24
C GLY A 339 -22.44 12.48 -2.95
N ALA A 340 -23.02 13.37 -3.75
CA ALA A 340 -23.09 14.79 -3.44
C ALA A 340 -23.98 14.98 -2.18
N PRO A 341 -23.63 15.89 -1.26
CA PRO A 341 -24.48 16.19 -0.11
C PRO A 341 -25.79 16.82 -0.59
N PRO A 342 -26.94 16.57 0.07
CA PRO A 342 -28.20 17.14 -0.29
C PRO A 342 -28.16 18.66 -0.11
N ALA A 343 -28.63 19.39 -1.14
CA ALA A 343 -28.80 20.83 -1.10
C ALA A 343 -29.88 21.17 -0.04
N VAL A 344 -29.52 22.01 0.91
CA VAL A 344 -30.48 22.64 1.85
C VAL A 344 -31.21 23.69 1.05
N ALA A 345 -32.51 23.53 0.88
CA ALA A 345 -33.38 24.54 0.29
C ALA A 345 -33.70 25.65 1.33
N PRO A 346 -33.99 26.89 0.88
CA PRO A 346 -34.10 28.10 1.71
C PRO A 346 -35.28 28.11 2.69
#